data_ae7ff668de16fe5f4d4ca13d16cb5e3a
#
_entry.id   ae7ff668de16fe5f4d4ca13d16cb5e3a
#
_cell.length_a   1.000
_cell.length_b   1.000
_cell.length_c   1.000
_cell.angle_alpha   90.00
_cell.angle_beta   90.00
_cell.angle_gamma   90.00
#
_symmetry.space_group_name_H-M   'P 1'
#
loop_
_entity.id
_entity.type
_entity.pdbx_description
1 polymer ?
#
loop_
_entity_poly.entity_id
_entity_poly.type
_entity_poly.pdbx_seq_one_letter_code
_entity_poly.pdbx_strand_id
1 'polypeptide(L)'
;MKKIFFASFALSASLFAADNDLVMATTTSTDNTGLLDAIYPAYKAKTGVDIKWTAVGTGAALKLGENCDADILFVHSPKVEKEFVEKGFGVERKAVMYNDFVVIADKSIANKFKGKDIKESFELIKKENIKFFSRGDKSGTDNKEKGIWKKLSGEVPEKDGWYMQTGQGMLATINTAAEQKGVTFTDRGNYIKYEDTKKRRA
;
A
#
# COMPACT_ATOMS: atom_id res chain seq x y z
N MET A 1 72.17 17.12 32.68
CA MET A 1 71.05 16.14 32.75
C MET A 1 69.87 16.69 32.07
N LYS A 2 69.59 16.26 30.82
CA LYS A 2 68.41 16.68 30.01
C LYS A 2 67.25 15.75 30.30
N LYS A 3 66.15 16.24 30.88
CA LYS A 3 64.90 15.50 31.09
C LYS A 3 64.09 15.53 29.80
N ILE A 4 63.88 14.37 29.15
CA ILE A 4 63.04 14.19 27.99
C ILE A 4 61.65 13.91 28.54
N PHE A 5 60.70 14.82 28.26
CA PHE A 5 59.27 14.63 28.51
C PHE A 5 58.65 13.88 27.33
N PHE A 6 58.20 12.65 27.55
CA PHE A 6 57.36 11.90 26.63
C PHE A 6 55.91 12.37 26.82
N ALA A 7 55.40 13.13 25.87
CA ALA A 7 53.97 13.45 25.80
C ALA A 7 53.26 12.26 25.12
N SER A 8 52.54 11.46 25.87
CA SER A 8 51.65 10.41 25.34
C SER A 8 50.41 11.09 24.73
N PHE A 9 50.34 11.12 23.42
CA PHE A 9 49.14 11.55 22.67
C PHE A 9 48.16 10.39 22.65
N ALA A 10 47.19 10.39 23.57
CA ALA A 10 46.08 9.45 23.56
C ALA A 10 45.13 9.82 22.37
N LEU A 11 45.25 9.06 21.31
CA LEU A 11 44.33 9.17 20.15
C LEU A 11 42.99 8.57 20.58
N SER A 12 42.07 9.38 21.03
CA SER A 12 40.68 9.01 21.27
C SER A 12 40.02 8.72 19.91
N ALA A 13 39.95 7.45 19.54
CA ALA A 13 39.11 7.01 18.44
C ALA A 13 37.64 7.20 18.86
N SER A 14 37.06 8.30 18.49
CA SER A 14 35.62 8.50 18.54
C SER A 14 35.01 7.48 17.59
N LEU A 15 34.47 6.40 18.11
CA LEU A 15 33.55 5.54 17.38
C LEU A 15 32.32 6.41 17.09
N PHE A 16 32.28 7.02 15.91
CA PHE A 16 31.02 7.46 15.32
C PHE A 16 30.20 6.18 15.11
N ALA A 17 29.29 5.89 16.02
CA ALA A 17 28.18 5.00 15.70
C ALA A 17 27.49 5.62 14.46
N ALA A 18 27.69 5.03 13.29
CA ALA A 18 26.94 5.41 12.13
C ALA A 18 25.46 5.29 12.51
N ASP A 19 24.71 6.37 12.34
CA ASP A 19 23.26 6.36 12.53
C ASP A 19 22.73 5.38 11.48
N ASN A 20 22.42 4.15 11.90
CA ASN A 20 21.98 3.08 11.02
C ASN A 20 20.48 3.20 10.68
N ASP A 21 19.96 4.39 10.81
CA ASP A 21 18.57 4.68 10.49
C ASP A 21 18.37 4.77 8.96
N LEU A 22 17.35 4.10 8.45
CA LEU A 22 16.92 4.19 7.06
C LEU A 22 15.56 4.87 6.97
N VAL A 23 15.40 5.71 5.97
CA VAL A 23 14.13 6.36 5.64
C VAL A 23 13.47 5.60 4.49
N MET A 24 12.25 5.10 4.70
CA MET A 24 11.46 4.42 3.68
C MET A 24 10.26 5.27 3.28
N ALA A 25 10.03 5.45 1.99
CA ALA A 25 8.76 5.94 1.49
C ALA A 25 7.93 4.77 0.95
N THR A 26 6.69 4.66 1.44
CA THR A 26 5.75 3.60 1.05
C THR A 26 4.39 4.17 0.68
N THR A 27 3.41 3.31 0.43
CA THR A 27 2.05 3.74 0.10
C THR A 27 1.09 3.55 1.27
N THR A 28 0.08 4.42 1.36
CA THR A 28 -0.97 4.32 2.37
C THR A 28 -1.72 2.99 2.31
N SER A 29 -1.85 2.38 1.13
CA SER A 29 -2.47 1.05 0.99
C SER A 29 -1.60 -0.06 1.57
N THR A 30 -0.27 0.03 1.44
CA THR A 30 0.66 -0.92 2.06
C THR A 30 0.68 -0.76 3.58
N ASP A 31 0.81 0.47 4.05
CA ASP A 31 0.83 0.81 5.48
C ASP A 31 -0.45 0.33 6.19
N ASN A 32 -1.61 0.59 5.60
CA ASN A 32 -2.93 0.19 6.14
C ASN A 32 -3.10 -1.33 6.31
N THR A 33 -2.29 -2.17 5.66
CA THR A 33 -2.33 -3.62 5.89
C THR A 33 -1.77 -4.01 7.27
N GLY A 34 -0.94 -3.16 7.89
CA GLY A 34 -0.19 -3.47 9.10
C GLY A 34 0.99 -4.41 8.86
N LEU A 35 1.37 -4.63 7.58
CA LEU A 35 2.50 -5.49 7.22
C LEU A 35 3.81 -4.97 7.80
N LEU A 36 4.07 -3.68 7.68
CA LEU A 36 5.31 -3.07 8.18
C LEU A 36 5.40 -3.19 9.70
N ASP A 37 4.31 -2.93 10.43
CA ASP A 37 4.25 -3.11 11.88
C ASP A 37 4.55 -4.56 12.31
N ALA A 38 4.15 -5.53 11.49
CA ALA A 38 4.37 -6.94 11.78
C ALA A 38 5.82 -7.39 11.53
N ILE A 39 6.47 -6.91 10.45
CA ILE A 39 7.80 -7.38 10.06
C ILE A 39 8.94 -6.54 10.64
N TYR A 40 8.72 -5.25 10.89
CA TYR A 40 9.76 -4.33 11.35
C TYR A 40 10.42 -4.73 12.67
N PRO A 41 9.71 -5.16 13.73
CA PRO A 41 10.35 -5.56 14.99
C PRO A 41 11.34 -6.70 14.81
N ALA A 42 11.00 -7.71 13.98
CA ALA A 42 11.87 -8.82 13.68
C ALA A 42 13.10 -8.40 12.87
N TYR A 43 12.92 -7.48 11.91
CA TYR A 43 14.02 -6.92 11.13
C TYR A 43 14.98 -6.14 12.02
N LYS A 44 14.48 -5.22 12.85
CA LYS A 44 15.29 -4.42 13.78
C LYS A 44 16.05 -5.29 14.76
N ALA A 45 15.40 -6.31 15.33
CA ALA A 45 16.06 -7.25 16.24
C ALA A 45 17.19 -8.04 15.57
N LYS A 46 17.05 -8.38 14.29
CA LYS A 46 18.05 -9.14 13.53
C LYS A 46 19.21 -8.29 13.03
N THR A 47 18.98 -7.04 12.64
CA THR A 47 19.96 -6.21 11.93
C THR A 47 20.50 -5.05 12.77
N GLY A 48 19.80 -4.64 13.82
CA GLY A 48 20.06 -3.41 14.57
C GLY A 48 19.69 -2.12 13.83
N VAL A 49 19.23 -2.23 12.57
CA VAL A 49 18.88 -1.07 11.74
C VAL A 49 17.48 -0.57 12.08
N ASP A 50 17.34 0.73 12.29
CA ASP A 50 16.04 1.39 12.44
C ASP A 50 15.50 1.80 11.09
N ILE A 51 14.19 1.62 10.84
CA ILE A 51 13.53 2.07 9.63
C ILE A 51 12.38 2.99 10.03
N LYS A 52 12.47 4.24 9.60
CA LYS A 52 11.38 5.22 9.72
C LYS A 52 10.67 5.29 8.38
N TRP A 53 9.33 5.17 8.36
CA TRP A 53 8.63 5.22 7.08
C TRP A 53 7.55 6.30 7.04
N THR A 54 7.35 6.80 5.83
CA THR A 54 6.27 7.74 5.49
C THR A 54 5.37 7.10 4.46
N ALA A 55 4.06 7.05 4.76
CA ALA A 55 3.04 6.47 3.89
C ALA A 55 2.30 7.56 3.10
N VAL A 56 2.48 7.57 1.78
CA VAL A 56 1.89 8.57 0.87
C VAL A 56 1.37 7.88 -0.40
N GLY A 57 0.93 8.62 -1.41
CA GLY A 57 0.64 8.03 -2.73
C GLY A 57 1.92 7.67 -3.48
N THR A 58 1.86 6.68 -4.40
CA THR A 58 3.03 6.20 -5.17
C THR A 58 3.84 7.34 -5.81
N GLY A 59 3.17 8.32 -6.45
CA GLY A 59 3.85 9.45 -7.07
C GLY A 59 4.61 10.32 -6.07
N ALA A 60 4.03 10.57 -4.90
CA ALA A 60 4.69 11.32 -3.83
C ALA A 60 5.86 10.52 -3.23
N ALA A 61 5.71 9.19 -3.05
CA ALA A 61 6.82 8.33 -2.60
C ALA A 61 8.01 8.36 -3.56
N LEU A 62 7.75 8.26 -4.88
CA LEU A 62 8.80 8.38 -5.89
C LEU A 62 9.47 9.76 -5.84
N LYS A 63 8.70 10.82 -5.60
CA LYS A 63 9.26 12.17 -5.48
C LYS A 63 10.18 12.33 -4.27
N LEU A 64 9.86 11.69 -3.14
CA LEU A 64 10.78 11.64 -2.00
C LEU A 64 12.10 10.95 -2.38
N GLY A 65 12.05 9.84 -3.11
CA GLY A 65 13.26 9.18 -3.61
C GLY A 65 14.05 10.01 -4.62
N GLU A 66 13.38 10.71 -5.56
CA GLU A 66 14.04 11.62 -6.50
C GLU A 66 14.80 12.75 -5.78
N ASN A 67 14.25 13.23 -4.68
CA ASN A 67 14.84 14.30 -3.87
C ASN A 67 15.91 13.81 -2.88
N CYS A 68 16.18 12.50 -2.81
CA CYS A 68 17.02 11.86 -1.77
C CYS A 68 16.47 12.01 -0.34
N ASP A 69 15.15 12.20 -0.18
CA ASP A 69 14.46 12.24 1.11
C ASP A 69 14.07 10.84 1.62
N ALA A 70 14.35 9.79 0.84
CA ALA A 70 14.14 8.40 1.19
C ALA A 70 15.24 7.50 0.62
N ASP A 71 15.73 6.57 1.44
CA ASP A 71 16.73 5.56 1.08
C ASP A 71 16.10 4.33 0.41
N ILE A 72 14.84 4.05 0.74
CA ILE A 72 14.09 2.90 0.27
C ILE A 72 12.70 3.34 -0.21
N LEU A 73 12.32 2.84 -1.39
CA LEU A 73 10.96 2.97 -1.91
C LEU A 73 10.27 1.60 -1.86
N PHE A 74 9.22 1.49 -1.06
CA PHE A 74 8.41 0.26 -0.98
C PHE A 74 7.02 0.52 -1.56
N VAL A 75 6.94 0.39 -2.88
CA VAL A 75 5.79 0.78 -3.70
C VAL A 75 5.33 -0.38 -4.60
N HIS A 76 4.25 -0.20 -5.36
CA HIS A 76 3.61 -1.29 -6.11
C HIS A 76 3.11 -0.87 -7.50
N SER A 77 3.92 -0.10 -8.23
CA SER A 77 3.63 0.34 -9.60
C SER A 77 4.78 0.00 -10.55
N PRO A 78 4.90 -1.27 -11.00
CA PRO A 78 6.09 -1.78 -11.69
C PRO A 78 6.55 -0.95 -12.90
N LYS A 79 5.64 -0.32 -13.64
CA LYS A 79 5.98 0.51 -14.78
C LYS A 79 6.80 1.74 -14.35
N VAL A 80 6.26 2.55 -13.45
CA VAL A 80 6.93 3.78 -12.99
C VAL A 80 8.16 3.49 -12.13
N GLU A 81 8.18 2.35 -11.42
CA GLU A 81 9.38 1.89 -10.69
C GLU A 81 10.55 1.57 -11.64
N LYS A 82 10.28 0.93 -12.78
CA LYS A 82 11.28 0.68 -13.83
C LYS A 82 11.79 1.99 -14.42
N GLU A 83 10.88 2.89 -14.80
CA GLU A 83 11.23 4.22 -15.31
C GLU A 83 12.07 5.02 -14.31
N PHE A 84 11.81 4.90 -13.00
CA PHE A 84 12.56 5.55 -11.94
C PHE A 84 14.04 5.09 -11.91
N VAL A 85 14.27 3.77 -12.02
CA VAL A 85 15.61 3.20 -12.07
C VAL A 85 16.31 3.53 -13.39
N GLU A 86 15.60 3.44 -14.53
CA GLU A 86 16.12 3.78 -15.85
C GLU A 86 16.59 5.25 -15.95
N LYS A 87 15.92 6.15 -15.23
CA LYS A 87 16.32 7.56 -15.12
C LYS A 87 17.48 7.80 -14.14
N GLY A 88 17.97 6.78 -13.46
CA GLY A 88 19.10 6.86 -12.53
C GLY A 88 18.75 7.36 -11.13
N PHE A 89 17.47 7.48 -10.78
CA PHE A 89 17.04 7.86 -9.42
C PHE A 89 17.10 6.70 -8.42
N GLY A 90 17.18 5.46 -8.88
CA GLY A 90 17.32 4.26 -8.07
C GLY A 90 18.40 3.33 -8.60
N VAL A 91 19.08 2.62 -7.71
CA VAL A 91 20.18 1.70 -8.08
C VAL A 91 19.66 0.33 -8.49
N GLU A 92 18.57 -0.14 -7.88
CA GLU A 92 18.03 -1.49 -8.13
C GLU A 92 16.53 -1.54 -7.83
N ARG A 93 15.80 -2.35 -8.60
CA ARG A 93 14.40 -2.72 -8.35
C ARG A 93 14.30 -4.21 -8.01
N LYS A 94 13.79 -4.52 -6.83
CA LYS A 94 13.50 -5.91 -6.41
C LYS A 94 12.00 -6.17 -6.32
N ALA A 95 11.55 -7.31 -6.86
CA ALA A 95 10.21 -7.80 -6.59
C ALA A 95 10.20 -8.50 -5.23
N VAL A 96 9.46 -7.97 -4.26
CA VAL A 96 9.43 -8.46 -2.88
C VAL A 96 8.21 -9.35 -2.64
N MET A 97 7.03 -8.90 -3.08
CA MET A 97 5.76 -9.60 -2.89
C MET A 97 4.76 -9.18 -3.95
N TYR A 98 3.66 -9.87 -4.01
CA TYR A 98 2.49 -9.47 -4.80
C TYR A 98 1.27 -9.33 -3.88
N ASN A 99 0.33 -8.50 -4.31
CA ASN A 99 -0.98 -8.36 -3.70
C ASN A 99 -2.02 -8.41 -4.82
N ASP A 100 -3.04 -9.23 -4.66
CA ASP A 100 -4.12 -9.34 -5.64
C ASP A 100 -5.35 -8.55 -5.20
N PHE A 101 -6.25 -8.35 -6.16
CA PHE A 101 -7.51 -7.68 -5.92
C PHE A 101 -8.65 -8.69 -5.84
N VAL A 102 -9.64 -8.35 -5.02
CA VAL A 102 -10.83 -9.17 -4.80
C VAL A 102 -12.09 -8.30 -4.86
N VAL A 103 -13.18 -8.91 -5.25
CA VAL A 103 -14.53 -8.37 -5.10
C VAL A 103 -15.10 -8.95 -3.82
N ILE A 104 -15.52 -8.10 -2.90
CA ILE A 104 -16.19 -8.52 -1.67
C ILE A 104 -17.64 -8.07 -1.69
N ALA A 105 -18.53 -8.93 -1.23
CA ALA A 105 -19.97 -8.71 -1.25
C ALA A 105 -20.57 -9.01 0.13
N ASP A 106 -21.66 -8.35 0.47
CA ASP A 106 -22.45 -8.69 1.65
C ASP A 106 -22.89 -10.17 1.60
N LYS A 107 -22.97 -10.80 2.78
CA LYS A 107 -23.32 -12.22 2.91
C LYS A 107 -24.64 -12.59 2.23
N SER A 108 -25.61 -11.69 2.20
CA SER A 108 -26.92 -11.93 1.59
C SER A 108 -26.88 -12.12 0.08
N ILE A 109 -25.84 -11.59 -0.59
CA ILE A 109 -25.66 -11.66 -2.04
C ILE A 109 -24.36 -12.36 -2.47
N ALA A 110 -23.50 -12.72 -1.53
CA ALA A 110 -22.16 -13.29 -1.79
C ALA A 110 -22.20 -14.55 -2.67
N ASN A 111 -23.25 -15.39 -2.56
CA ASN A 111 -23.39 -16.58 -3.38
C ASN A 111 -23.47 -16.29 -4.89
N LYS A 112 -23.92 -15.10 -5.30
CA LYS A 112 -23.95 -14.68 -6.71
C LYS A 112 -22.56 -14.53 -7.32
N PHE A 113 -21.55 -14.28 -6.47
CA PHE A 113 -20.16 -14.01 -6.86
C PHE A 113 -19.25 -15.23 -6.71
N LYS A 114 -19.74 -16.32 -6.11
CA LYS A 114 -18.94 -17.52 -5.87
C LYS A 114 -18.46 -18.14 -7.18
N GLY A 115 -17.14 -18.32 -7.29
CA GLY A 115 -16.50 -18.91 -8.47
C GLY A 115 -16.31 -17.96 -9.66
N LYS A 116 -16.75 -16.72 -9.55
CA LYS A 116 -16.58 -15.70 -10.59
C LYS A 116 -15.22 -15.00 -10.48
N ASP A 117 -14.62 -14.72 -11.62
CA ASP A 117 -13.47 -13.84 -11.68
C ASP A 117 -13.88 -12.36 -11.53
N ILE A 118 -12.91 -11.47 -11.54
CA ILE A 118 -13.16 -10.03 -11.38
C ILE A 118 -14.03 -9.49 -12.52
N LYS A 119 -13.76 -9.90 -13.76
CA LYS A 119 -14.50 -9.45 -14.93
C LYS A 119 -15.96 -9.88 -14.86
N GLU A 120 -16.21 -11.16 -14.64
CA GLU A 120 -17.55 -11.72 -14.48
C GLU A 120 -18.32 -11.08 -13.31
N SER A 121 -17.61 -10.75 -12.21
CA SER A 121 -18.20 -10.07 -11.06
C SER A 121 -18.64 -8.65 -11.42
N PHE A 122 -17.83 -7.89 -12.15
CA PHE A 122 -18.18 -6.54 -12.61
C PHE A 122 -19.31 -6.56 -13.63
N GLU A 123 -19.31 -7.52 -14.56
CA GLU A 123 -20.41 -7.73 -15.51
C GLU A 123 -21.74 -8.04 -14.78
N LEU A 124 -21.71 -8.87 -13.77
CA LEU A 124 -22.87 -9.20 -12.93
C LEU A 124 -23.40 -7.97 -12.18
N ILE A 125 -22.49 -7.18 -11.57
CA ILE A 125 -22.84 -5.95 -10.85
C ILE A 125 -23.61 -5.00 -11.79
N LYS A 126 -23.07 -4.77 -12.98
CA LYS A 126 -23.69 -3.91 -13.99
C LYS A 126 -25.02 -4.45 -14.47
N LYS A 127 -25.09 -5.75 -14.79
CA LYS A 127 -26.29 -6.42 -15.31
C LYS A 127 -27.47 -6.38 -14.34
N GLU A 128 -27.20 -6.55 -13.05
CA GLU A 128 -28.24 -6.63 -12.01
C GLU A 128 -28.40 -5.31 -11.22
N ASN A 129 -27.66 -4.25 -11.58
CA ASN A 129 -27.65 -2.97 -10.86
C ASN A 129 -27.37 -3.16 -9.36
N ILE A 130 -26.42 -4.05 -9.01
CA ILE A 130 -26.05 -4.32 -7.63
C ILE A 130 -25.32 -3.10 -7.06
N LYS A 131 -25.70 -2.65 -5.85
CA LYS A 131 -25.04 -1.53 -5.18
C LYS A 131 -23.53 -1.78 -5.10
N PHE A 132 -22.77 -0.94 -5.75
CA PHE A 132 -21.30 -1.00 -5.78
C PHE A 132 -20.72 0.27 -5.15
N PHE A 133 -19.77 0.07 -4.22
CA PHE A 133 -19.12 1.14 -3.49
C PHE A 133 -17.68 1.28 -3.96
N SER A 134 -17.43 2.32 -4.73
CA SER A 134 -16.09 2.75 -5.15
C SER A 134 -15.45 3.65 -4.10
N ARG A 135 -14.14 3.65 -4.03
CA ARG A 135 -13.41 4.61 -3.18
C ARG A 135 -13.60 6.05 -3.63
N GLY A 136 -13.52 6.32 -4.92
CA GLY A 136 -13.67 7.68 -5.48
C GLY A 136 -12.62 8.68 -5.00
N ASP A 137 -11.44 8.23 -4.54
CA ASP A 137 -10.42 9.03 -3.86
C ASP A 137 -9.11 9.16 -4.64
N LYS A 138 -9.09 8.74 -5.90
CA LYS A 138 -7.92 8.74 -6.80
C LYS A 138 -6.75 7.86 -6.31
N SER A 139 -7.00 6.93 -5.40
CA SER A 139 -6.00 5.96 -4.96
C SER A 139 -5.67 4.91 -6.03
N GLY A 140 -4.65 4.09 -5.77
CA GLY A 140 -4.30 2.97 -6.66
C GLY A 140 -5.46 1.99 -6.87
N THR A 141 -6.22 1.68 -5.82
CA THR A 141 -7.41 0.82 -5.88
C THR A 141 -8.53 1.46 -6.72
N ASP A 142 -8.81 2.75 -6.50
CA ASP A 142 -9.79 3.52 -7.29
C ASP A 142 -9.42 3.55 -8.78
N ASN A 143 -8.16 3.85 -9.09
CA ASN A 143 -7.68 3.86 -10.48
C ASN A 143 -7.76 2.48 -11.13
N LYS A 144 -7.46 1.42 -10.39
CA LYS A 144 -7.56 0.03 -10.87
C LYS A 144 -9.00 -0.35 -11.17
N GLU A 145 -9.91 -0.07 -10.25
CA GLU A 145 -11.35 -0.31 -10.37
C GLU A 145 -11.93 0.43 -11.59
N LYS A 146 -11.69 1.73 -11.70
CA LYS A 146 -12.13 2.56 -12.84
C LYS A 146 -11.54 2.08 -14.18
N GLY A 147 -10.31 1.57 -14.16
CA GLY A 147 -9.69 0.93 -15.32
C GLY A 147 -10.42 -0.35 -15.76
N ILE A 148 -10.97 -1.13 -14.83
CA ILE A 148 -11.78 -2.31 -15.13
C ILE A 148 -13.11 -1.89 -15.78
N TRP A 149 -13.84 -0.93 -15.20
CA TRP A 149 -15.07 -0.39 -15.77
C TRP A 149 -14.88 0.14 -17.19
N LYS A 150 -13.84 0.94 -17.43
CA LYS A 150 -13.52 1.45 -18.76
C LYS A 150 -13.26 0.34 -19.77
N LYS A 151 -12.55 -0.72 -19.39
CA LYS A 151 -12.31 -1.87 -20.28
C LYS A 151 -13.58 -2.65 -20.59
N LEU A 152 -14.50 -2.71 -19.64
CA LEU A 152 -15.70 -3.53 -19.72
C LEU A 152 -16.83 -2.82 -20.50
N SER A 153 -16.98 -1.51 -20.32
CA SER A 153 -18.11 -0.75 -20.84
C SER A 153 -17.76 0.58 -21.51
N GLY A 154 -16.47 0.86 -21.73
CA GLY A 154 -16.01 2.11 -22.34
C GLY A 154 -15.92 3.29 -21.38
N GLU A 155 -16.67 3.28 -20.30
CA GLU A 155 -16.72 4.36 -19.30
C GLU A 155 -16.86 3.83 -17.87
N VAL A 156 -16.67 4.73 -16.91
CA VAL A 156 -16.96 4.47 -15.49
C VAL A 156 -18.44 4.82 -15.23
N PRO A 157 -19.21 3.96 -14.55
CA PRO A 157 -20.65 4.16 -14.37
C PRO A 157 -20.99 5.19 -13.28
N GLU A 158 -20.31 6.34 -13.25
CA GLU A 158 -20.46 7.37 -12.21
C GLU A 158 -21.85 8.01 -12.15
N LYS A 159 -22.63 7.89 -13.22
CA LYS A 159 -23.99 8.43 -13.31
C LYS A 159 -25.07 7.43 -12.93
N ASP A 160 -24.69 6.17 -12.76
CA ASP A 160 -25.63 5.09 -12.43
C ASP A 160 -25.94 5.07 -10.94
N GLY A 161 -27.20 5.00 -10.56
CA GLY A 161 -27.65 5.07 -9.17
C GLY A 161 -27.19 3.91 -8.28
N TRP A 162 -26.68 2.82 -8.86
CA TRP A 162 -26.10 1.68 -8.16
C TRP A 162 -24.59 1.83 -7.91
N TYR A 163 -23.91 2.80 -8.55
CA TYR A 163 -22.49 3.07 -8.39
C TYR A 163 -22.28 4.28 -7.47
N MET A 164 -21.72 4.05 -6.32
CA MET A 164 -21.55 5.08 -5.28
C MET A 164 -20.09 5.28 -4.93
N GLN A 165 -19.61 6.52 -5.03
CA GLN A 165 -18.28 6.91 -4.63
C GLN A 165 -18.29 7.39 -3.18
N THR A 166 -17.51 6.73 -2.31
CA THR A 166 -17.48 7.08 -0.87
C THR A 166 -16.58 8.27 -0.56
N GLY A 167 -15.59 8.56 -1.40
CA GLY A 167 -14.57 9.57 -1.16
C GLY A 167 -13.64 9.22 0.01
N GLN A 168 -13.59 7.95 0.44
CA GLN A 168 -12.96 7.53 1.69
C GLN A 168 -11.90 6.45 1.47
N GLY A 169 -11.08 6.20 2.52
CA GLY A 169 -10.11 5.11 2.55
C GLY A 169 -10.77 3.73 2.51
N MET A 170 -9.96 2.69 2.21
CA MET A 170 -10.48 1.34 1.91
C MET A 170 -11.31 0.74 3.04
N LEU A 171 -10.86 0.83 4.30
CA LEU A 171 -11.59 0.26 5.43
C LEU A 171 -12.95 0.91 5.63
N ALA A 172 -13.06 2.22 5.46
CA ALA A 172 -14.32 2.94 5.54
C ALA A 172 -15.25 2.56 4.37
N THR A 173 -14.72 2.43 3.16
CA THR A 173 -15.48 1.96 1.99
C THR A 173 -16.02 0.55 2.19
N ILE A 174 -15.22 -0.38 2.75
CA ILE A 174 -15.68 -1.74 3.08
C ILE A 174 -16.80 -1.71 4.12
N ASN A 175 -16.68 -0.88 5.17
CA ASN A 175 -17.73 -0.72 6.16
C ASN A 175 -19.04 -0.22 5.53
N THR A 176 -18.96 0.83 4.71
CA THR A 176 -20.14 1.37 4.00
C THR A 176 -20.80 0.32 3.11
N ALA A 177 -20.00 -0.45 2.34
CA ALA A 177 -20.51 -1.53 1.52
C ALA A 177 -21.23 -2.61 2.35
N ALA A 178 -20.66 -2.99 3.48
CA ALA A 178 -21.26 -3.98 4.38
C ALA A 178 -22.59 -3.47 5.00
N GLU A 179 -22.63 -2.23 5.49
CA GLU A 179 -23.83 -1.60 6.08
C GLU A 179 -24.96 -1.46 5.05
N GLN A 180 -24.62 -1.15 3.81
CA GLN A 180 -25.56 -0.96 2.72
C GLN A 180 -25.89 -2.26 1.95
N LYS A 181 -25.39 -3.42 2.42
CA LYS A 181 -25.58 -4.74 1.80
C LYS A 181 -25.16 -4.78 0.32
N GLY A 182 -24.06 -4.12 0.01
CA GLY A 182 -23.54 -3.96 -1.34
C GLY A 182 -22.23 -4.73 -1.58
N VAL A 183 -21.55 -4.27 -2.61
CA VAL A 183 -20.30 -4.86 -3.12
C VAL A 183 -19.23 -3.78 -3.17
N THR A 184 -17.97 -4.14 -2.95
CA THR A 184 -16.83 -3.24 -3.22
C THR A 184 -15.64 -4.03 -3.77
N PHE A 185 -14.70 -3.29 -4.34
CA PHE A 185 -13.45 -3.81 -4.87
C PHE A 185 -12.29 -3.37 -3.99
N THR A 186 -11.45 -4.31 -3.58
CA THR A 186 -10.34 -4.06 -2.67
C THR A 186 -9.15 -4.96 -2.98
N ASP A 187 -7.98 -4.62 -2.48
CA ASP A 187 -6.88 -5.56 -2.40
C ASP A 187 -7.08 -6.56 -1.24
N ARG A 188 -6.52 -7.76 -1.40
CA ARG A 188 -6.68 -8.85 -0.43
C ARG A 188 -6.10 -8.51 0.94
N GLY A 189 -4.98 -7.77 0.99
CA GLY A 189 -4.34 -7.40 2.25
C GLY A 189 -5.26 -6.55 3.13
N ASN A 190 -5.90 -5.52 2.55
CA ASN A 190 -6.89 -4.70 3.26
C ASN A 190 -8.13 -5.51 3.67
N TYR A 191 -8.58 -6.46 2.85
CA TYR A 191 -9.70 -7.34 3.21
C TYR A 191 -9.37 -8.22 4.42
N ILE A 192 -8.20 -8.86 4.44
CA ILE A 192 -7.75 -9.68 5.59
C ILE A 192 -7.68 -8.83 6.86
N LYS A 193 -7.08 -7.63 6.76
CA LYS A 193 -7.03 -6.71 7.91
C LYS A 193 -8.42 -6.32 8.42
N TYR A 194 -9.36 -6.09 7.51
CA TYR A 194 -10.76 -5.80 7.86
C TYR A 194 -11.40 -6.96 8.62
N GLU A 195 -11.26 -8.20 8.15
CA GLU A 195 -11.80 -9.38 8.82
C GLU A 195 -11.22 -9.57 10.22
N ASP A 196 -9.91 -9.43 10.39
CA ASP A 196 -9.25 -9.53 11.69
C ASP A 196 -9.75 -8.45 12.67
N THR A 197 -9.98 -7.25 12.18
CA THR A 197 -10.53 -6.16 13.01
C THR A 197 -11.96 -6.46 13.46
N LYS A 198 -12.78 -7.08 12.60
CA LYS A 198 -14.14 -7.52 12.96
C LYS A 198 -14.12 -8.64 13.98
N LYS A 199 -13.28 -9.66 13.82
CA LYS A 199 -13.15 -10.79 14.75
C LYS A 199 -12.73 -10.35 16.16
N ARG A 200 -11.90 -9.31 16.28
CA ARG A 200 -11.46 -8.78 17.58
C ARG A 200 -12.51 -7.93 18.30
N ARG A 201 -13.57 -7.50 17.61
CA ARG A 201 -14.66 -6.69 18.17
C ARG A 201 -15.93 -7.51 18.45
N ALA A 202 -15.99 -8.75 18.02
CA ALA A 202 -17.07 -9.70 18.27
C ALA A 202 -16.77 -10.56 19.50
#